data_cfe878e503e573acb088972a97561865
#
_entry.id   cfe878e503e573acb088972a97561865
#
_cell.length_a   1.000
_cell.length_b   1.000
_cell.length_c   1.000
_cell.angle_alpha   90.00
_cell.angle_beta   90.00
_cell.angle_gamma   90.00
#
_symmetry.space_group_name_H-M   'P 1'
#
loop_
_entity.id
_entity.type
_entity.pdbx_description
1 polymer ?
#
loop_
_entity_poly.entity_id
_entity_poly.type
_entity_poly.pdbx_seq_one_letter_code
_entity_poly.pdbx_strand_id
1 'polypeptide(L)'
;MFAGIGGIRKGFELACKENGFQTKCVFTSEIKPYAIKVLKQNHPDETVNGDITQVEAKDIPNFDFLLAGFPCQAFSAAGKRLGFEDTRGTLFFEVERILKEKKPYGFVLENVEGLVNHDREKSGDKIGRTLTTILEHLDALGYKVSWKVLNAKYFGVPQERKRVYIVGTKKDYPNLDKFHHIDCSLSDVLEKGMATTDSKFTRLLLEHYTVEELFGKSIKDKRGGKNNIHSWDIEIKGSVSKEQKELLNIMMTERRKKKWAEEYGIDWMDGMPLTIEMIRSFYDASNLEEMLEDLVEKKYVRKEYPKRKIGNRREQDSSLPLGYNIVAGKMSFEVSKVLDPKEIAPTLVAMDMQHLFVPDGNGIRQLTLREGLRLFGYPDDYKFDVTIDEGYDLLGNTVVVPVIKAVSERVLDIYERDCEK
;
A
#
# COMPACT_ATOMS: atom_id res chain seq x y z
N MET A 1 -18.34 -6.92 9.14
CA MET A 1 -17.63 -8.13 8.65
C MET A 1 -16.25 -7.73 8.21
N PHE A 2 -15.26 -8.63 8.37
CA PHE A 2 -13.84 -8.32 8.05
C PHE A 2 -13.39 -7.04 8.77
N ALA A 3 -13.62 -7.00 10.07
CA ALA A 3 -13.63 -5.76 10.85
C ALA A 3 -12.24 -5.07 10.94
N GLY A 4 -11.15 -5.83 10.77
CA GLY A 4 -9.81 -5.31 11.00
C GLY A 4 -9.71 -4.71 12.41
N ILE A 5 -9.25 -3.49 12.48
CA ILE A 5 -9.23 -2.72 13.74
C ILE A 5 -10.47 -1.79 13.90
N GLY A 6 -11.57 -2.08 13.21
CA GLY A 6 -12.83 -1.35 13.38
C GLY A 6 -12.94 -0.01 12.64
N GLY A 7 -12.11 0.26 11.63
CA GLY A 7 -12.07 1.56 10.95
C GLY A 7 -13.37 1.93 10.22
N ILE A 8 -14.01 0.96 9.53
CA ILE A 8 -15.30 1.21 8.86
C ILE A 8 -16.37 1.52 9.90
N ARG A 9 -16.43 0.73 10.97
CA ARG A 9 -17.34 0.98 12.09
C ARG A 9 -17.11 2.36 12.69
N LYS A 10 -15.87 2.73 13.01
CA LYS A 10 -15.54 4.03 13.61
C LYS A 10 -16.00 5.20 12.74
N GLY A 11 -15.76 5.13 11.43
CA GLY A 11 -16.23 6.16 10.49
C GLY A 11 -17.76 6.25 10.44
N PHE A 12 -18.45 5.11 10.39
CA PHE A 12 -19.90 5.06 10.40
C PHE A 12 -20.50 5.60 11.71
N GLU A 13 -19.95 5.21 12.87
CA GLU A 13 -20.38 5.72 14.18
C GLU A 13 -20.21 7.24 14.31
N LEU A 14 -19.11 7.80 13.76
CA LEU A 14 -18.90 9.24 13.72
C LEU A 14 -19.94 9.95 12.85
N ALA A 15 -20.25 9.40 11.66
CA ALA A 15 -21.30 9.93 10.79
C ALA A 15 -22.66 9.89 11.47
N CYS A 16 -23.02 8.78 12.13
CA CYS A 16 -24.26 8.67 12.88
C CYS A 16 -24.37 9.70 14.00
N LYS A 17 -23.31 9.84 14.80
CA LYS A 17 -23.26 10.80 15.92
C LYS A 17 -23.49 12.24 15.45
N GLU A 18 -22.86 12.65 14.34
CA GLU A 18 -23.03 14.01 13.79
C GLU A 18 -24.43 14.26 13.21
N ASN A 19 -25.10 13.21 12.75
CA ASN A 19 -26.49 13.27 12.26
C ASN A 19 -27.52 12.94 13.37
N GLY A 20 -27.12 12.92 14.65
CA GLY A 20 -28.02 12.73 15.78
C GLY A 20 -28.50 11.28 16.00
N PHE A 21 -27.95 10.31 15.30
CA PHE A 21 -28.29 8.89 15.46
C PHE A 21 -27.43 8.22 16.54
N GLN A 22 -28.08 7.34 17.31
CA GLN A 22 -27.39 6.41 18.20
C GLN A 22 -27.13 5.09 17.45
N THR A 23 -25.99 4.50 17.68
CA THR A 23 -25.60 3.24 17.06
C THR A 23 -25.42 2.12 18.08
N LYS A 24 -25.76 0.89 17.67
CA LYS A 24 -25.45 -0.33 18.38
C LYS A 24 -24.85 -1.35 17.43
N CYS A 25 -23.64 -1.78 17.68
CA CYS A 25 -23.08 -2.91 16.96
C CYS A 25 -23.69 -4.21 17.48
N VAL A 26 -24.31 -4.98 16.63
CA VAL A 26 -24.98 -6.25 17.00
C VAL A 26 -24.19 -7.47 16.58
N PHE A 27 -23.20 -7.32 15.71
CA PHE A 27 -22.36 -8.43 15.24
C PHE A 27 -21.04 -7.91 14.67
N THR A 28 -19.93 -8.54 15.04
CA THR A 28 -18.60 -8.28 14.51
C THR A 28 -17.91 -9.60 14.16
N SER A 29 -17.29 -9.69 12.97
CA SER A 29 -16.50 -10.85 12.52
C SER A 29 -15.11 -10.41 12.09
N GLU A 30 -14.09 -11.07 12.64
CA GLU A 30 -12.67 -10.89 12.34
C GLU A 30 -11.91 -12.16 12.72
N ILE A 31 -10.92 -12.56 11.91
CA ILE A 31 -10.15 -13.80 12.14
C ILE A 31 -8.75 -13.55 12.69
N LYS A 32 -8.19 -12.33 12.49
CA LYS A 32 -6.82 -12.01 12.84
C LYS A 32 -6.69 -11.76 14.36
N PRO A 33 -5.90 -12.55 15.10
CA PRO A 33 -5.90 -12.50 16.58
C PRO A 33 -5.57 -11.11 17.16
N TYR A 34 -4.55 -10.44 16.62
CA TYR A 34 -4.16 -9.11 17.10
C TYR A 34 -5.12 -7.98 16.64
N ALA A 35 -5.87 -8.17 15.54
CA ALA A 35 -7.00 -7.29 15.21
C ALA A 35 -8.15 -7.46 16.22
N ILE A 36 -8.47 -8.70 16.59
CA ILE A 36 -9.45 -9.03 17.63
C ILE A 36 -9.03 -8.43 18.98
N LYS A 37 -7.73 -8.47 19.32
CA LYS A 37 -7.20 -7.83 20.53
C LYS A 37 -7.51 -6.33 20.53
N VAL A 38 -7.26 -5.62 19.44
CA VAL A 38 -7.54 -4.19 19.29
C VAL A 38 -9.05 -3.89 19.37
N LEU A 39 -9.89 -4.69 18.73
CA LEU A 39 -11.34 -4.56 18.82
C LEU A 39 -11.81 -4.66 20.27
N LYS A 40 -11.33 -5.66 21.02
CA LYS A 40 -11.69 -5.85 22.44
C LYS A 40 -11.15 -4.73 23.35
N GLN A 41 -10.03 -4.11 23.02
CA GLN A 41 -9.52 -2.94 23.76
C GLN A 41 -10.47 -1.74 23.64
N ASN A 42 -11.11 -1.56 22.49
CA ASN A 42 -12.01 -0.44 22.21
C ASN A 42 -13.49 -0.77 22.45
N HIS A 43 -13.85 -2.05 22.45
CA HIS A 43 -15.21 -2.55 22.65
C HIS A 43 -15.18 -3.81 23.56
N PRO A 44 -14.86 -3.66 24.86
CA PRO A 44 -14.60 -4.78 25.75
C PRO A 44 -15.80 -5.70 25.99
N ASP A 45 -17.01 -5.15 25.92
CA ASP A 45 -18.24 -5.88 26.19
C ASP A 45 -18.83 -6.59 24.98
N GLU A 46 -18.17 -6.48 23.80
CA GLU A 46 -18.67 -7.06 22.56
C GLU A 46 -18.01 -8.40 22.23
N THR A 47 -18.79 -9.31 21.68
CA THR A 47 -18.29 -10.55 21.14
C THR A 47 -17.78 -10.34 19.70
N VAL A 48 -16.54 -10.72 19.46
CA VAL A 48 -15.97 -10.79 18.11
C VAL A 48 -16.09 -12.24 17.64
N ASN A 49 -16.91 -12.47 16.62
CA ASN A 49 -17.04 -13.76 15.98
C ASN A 49 -15.85 -13.97 15.01
N GLY A 50 -15.42 -15.18 14.87
CA GLY A 50 -14.27 -15.53 14.03
C GLY A 50 -14.60 -15.48 12.53
N ASP A 51 -14.38 -16.62 11.86
CA ASP A 51 -14.57 -16.76 10.42
C ASP A 51 -16.05 -16.66 10.03
N ILE A 52 -16.39 -15.66 9.21
CA ILE A 52 -17.74 -15.42 8.74
C ILE A 52 -18.30 -16.57 7.89
N THR A 53 -17.44 -17.35 7.25
CA THR A 53 -17.85 -18.52 6.46
C THR A 53 -18.41 -19.66 7.32
N GLN A 54 -18.13 -19.63 8.63
CA GLN A 54 -18.63 -20.60 9.61
C GLN A 54 -19.88 -20.12 10.35
N VAL A 55 -20.36 -18.91 10.03
CA VAL A 55 -21.53 -18.33 10.70
C VAL A 55 -22.74 -18.44 9.80
N GLU A 56 -23.81 -19.08 10.29
CA GLU A 56 -25.09 -19.12 9.59
C GLU A 56 -25.72 -17.72 9.58
N ALA A 57 -26.13 -17.23 8.40
CA ALA A 57 -26.68 -15.88 8.28
C ALA A 57 -27.92 -15.68 9.16
N LYS A 58 -28.76 -16.73 9.32
CA LYS A 58 -29.97 -16.67 10.18
C LYS A 58 -29.65 -16.38 11.65
N ASP A 59 -28.48 -16.80 12.14
CA ASP A 59 -28.06 -16.66 13.54
C ASP A 59 -27.50 -15.26 13.86
N ILE A 60 -27.21 -14.45 12.83
CA ILE A 60 -26.84 -13.05 12.98
C ILE A 60 -28.12 -12.26 13.39
N PRO A 61 -28.05 -11.41 14.43
CA PRO A 61 -29.19 -10.53 14.76
C PRO A 61 -29.59 -9.64 13.58
N ASN A 62 -30.84 -9.17 13.54
CA ASN A 62 -31.24 -8.17 12.54
C ASN A 62 -30.52 -6.84 12.76
N PHE A 63 -30.24 -6.13 11.69
CA PHE A 63 -29.51 -4.85 11.72
C PHE A 63 -29.92 -3.98 10.52
N ASP A 64 -29.68 -2.66 10.64
CA ASP A 64 -30.07 -1.69 9.62
C ASP A 64 -28.98 -1.50 8.57
N PHE A 65 -27.69 -1.60 8.95
CA PHE A 65 -26.57 -1.36 8.05
C PHE A 65 -25.50 -2.46 8.14
N LEU A 66 -25.02 -2.92 6.98
CA LEU A 66 -23.88 -3.82 6.87
C LEU A 66 -22.62 -3.04 6.52
N LEU A 67 -21.56 -3.24 7.31
CA LEU A 67 -20.25 -2.63 7.10
C LEU A 67 -19.22 -3.73 6.81
N ALA A 68 -18.49 -3.62 5.66
CA ALA A 68 -17.50 -4.63 5.33
C ALA A 68 -16.35 -4.11 4.46
N GLY A 69 -15.11 -4.48 4.84
CA GLY A 69 -13.91 -4.33 4.02
C GLY A 69 -13.42 -5.71 3.58
N PHE A 70 -14.04 -6.30 2.57
CA PHE A 70 -13.73 -7.68 2.18
C PHE A 70 -12.35 -7.79 1.52
N PRO A 71 -11.58 -8.87 1.79
CA PRO A 71 -10.22 -9.03 1.27
C PRO A 71 -10.16 -9.07 -0.25
N CYS A 72 -9.17 -8.34 -0.81
CA CYS A 72 -8.95 -8.23 -2.25
C CYS A 72 -7.71 -9.01 -2.74
N GLN A 73 -7.25 -10.01 -2.01
CA GLN A 73 -6.01 -10.72 -2.39
C GLN A 73 -6.11 -11.43 -3.75
N ALA A 74 -7.30 -11.85 -4.16
CA ALA A 74 -7.57 -12.38 -5.49
C ALA A 74 -7.55 -11.29 -6.59
N PHE A 75 -7.73 -10.02 -6.23
CA PHE A 75 -7.88 -8.89 -7.12
C PHE A 75 -6.67 -7.94 -7.12
N SER A 76 -5.64 -8.19 -6.31
CA SER A 76 -4.46 -7.33 -6.24
C SER A 76 -3.50 -7.60 -7.40
N ALA A 77 -2.78 -6.56 -7.85
CA ALA A 77 -1.73 -6.69 -8.87
C ALA A 77 -0.57 -7.62 -8.45
N ALA A 78 -0.41 -7.87 -7.14
CA ALA A 78 0.57 -8.77 -6.56
C ALA A 78 0.05 -10.21 -6.40
N GLY A 79 -1.27 -10.44 -6.53
CA GLY A 79 -1.90 -11.77 -6.51
C GLY A 79 -1.88 -12.44 -7.88
N LYS A 80 -2.26 -13.71 -7.93
CA LYS A 80 -2.30 -14.50 -9.18
C LYS A 80 -3.43 -14.09 -10.15
N ARG A 81 -4.22 -13.04 -9.85
CA ARG A 81 -5.34 -12.53 -10.63
C ARG A 81 -6.37 -13.61 -11.00
N LEU A 82 -6.66 -14.53 -10.09
CA LEU A 82 -7.58 -15.65 -10.34
C LEU A 82 -9.07 -15.25 -10.22
N GLY A 83 -9.37 -13.99 -9.86
CA GLY A 83 -10.73 -13.48 -9.80
C GLY A 83 -11.62 -14.31 -8.87
N PHE A 84 -12.82 -14.70 -9.35
CA PHE A 84 -13.76 -15.55 -8.63
C PHE A 84 -13.36 -17.03 -8.53
N GLU A 85 -12.32 -17.46 -9.26
CA GLU A 85 -11.79 -18.83 -9.18
C GLU A 85 -10.89 -19.03 -7.93
N ASP A 86 -10.42 -17.95 -7.31
CA ASP A 86 -9.68 -18.00 -6.04
C ASP A 86 -10.70 -18.04 -4.88
N THR A 87 -10.49 -18.96 -3.92
CA THR A 87 -11.34 -19.10 -2.72
C THR A 87 -11.48 -17.80 -1.92
N ARG A 88 -10.54 -16.85 -2.05
CA ARG A 88 -10.56 -15.53 -1.42
C ARG A 88 -11.43 -14.52 -2.18
N GLY A 89 -11.67 -14.72 -3.49
CA GLY A 89 -12.66 -13.97 -4.27
C GLY A 89 -14.10 -14.32 -3.86
N THR A 90 -14.29 -15.45 -3.20
CA THR A 90 -15.59 -15.90 -2.69
C THR A 90 -16.08 -15.12 -1.47
N LEU A 91 -15.22 -14.35 -0.79
CA LEU A 91 -15.62 -13.60 0.41
C LEU A 91 -16.59 -12.44 0.14
N PHE A 92 -16.69 -11.93 -1.08
CA PHE A 92 -17.80 -11.07 -1.49
C PHE A 92 -19.13 -11.82 -1.40
N PHE A 93 -19.19 -13.09 -1.77
CA PHE A 93 -20.42 -13.88 -1.68
C PHE A 93 -20.88 -14.11 -0.24
N GLU A 94 -20.00 -14.01 0.74
CA GLU A 94 -20.39 -13.97 2.15
C GLU A 94 -21.14 -12.66 2.48
N VAL A 95 -20.69 -11.54 1.93
CA VAL A 95 -21.41 -10.26 2.04
C VAL A 95 -22.80 -10.39 1.39
N GLU A 96 -22.85 -10.91 0.16
CA GLU A 96 -24.10 -11.14 -0.56
C GLU A 96 -25.05 -12.08 0.19
N ARG A 97 -24.56 -13.20 0.72
CA ARG A 97 -25.33 -14.17 1.50
C ARG A 97 -26.04 -13.52 2.68
N ILE A 98 -25.32 -12.66 3.42
CA ILE A 98 -25.86 -11.97 4.59
C ILE A 98 -26.84 -10.87 4.16
N LEU A 99 -26.55 -10.10 3.11
CA LEU A 99 -27.45 -9.09 2.56
C LEU A 99 -28.76 -9.73 2.07
N LYS A 100 -28.69 -10.89 1.46
CA LYS A 100 -29.86 -11.64 0.96
C LYS A 100 -30.75 -12.12 2.09
N GLU A 101 -30.16 -12.66 3.16
CA GLU A 101 -30.88 -13.19 4.32
C GLU A 101 -31.47 -12.07 5.18
N LYS A 102 -30.62 -11.10 5.57
CA LYS A 102 -30.99 -10.07 6.55
C LYS A 102 -31.70 -8.85 5.95
N LYS A 103 -31.48 -8.57 4.67
CA LYS A 103 -32.10 -7.47 3.92
C LYS A 103 -32.00 -6.12 4.65
N PRO A 104 -30.82 -5.71 5.18
CA PRO A 104 -30.68 -4.46 5.90
C PRO A 104 -31.11 -3.26 5.04
N TYR A 105 -31.31 -2.11 5.67
CA TYR A 105 -31.64 -0.87 4.96
C TYR A 105 -30.55 -0.47 3.96
N GLY A 106 -29.27 -0.60 4.36
CA GLY A 106 -28.16 -0.25 3.51
C GLY A 106 -26.85 -0.92 3.90
N PHE A 107 -25.80 -0.55 3.16
CA PHE A 107 -24.46 -1.06 3.40
C PHE A 107 -23.37 -0.06 2.99
N VAL A 108 -22.19 -0.20 3.59
CA VAL A 108 -20.95 0.46 3.21
C VAL A 108 -19.87 -0.60 3.02
N LEU A 109 -19.37 -0.72 1.80
CA LEU A 109 -18.29 -1.64 1.44
C LEU A 109 -17.07 -0.86 0.97
N GLU A 110 -15.88 -1.37 1.31
CA GLU A 110 -14.60 -0.81 0.87
C GLU A 110 -13.74 -1.87 0.22
N ASN A 111 -12.94 -1.46 -0.78
CA ASN A 111 -11.92 -2.31 -1.38
C ASN A 111 -10.79 -1.49 -2.02
N VAL A 112 -9.73 -2.15 -2.49
CA VAL A 112 -8.61 -1.49 -3.19
C VAL A 112 -9.03 -0.95 -4.55
N GLU A 113 -8.39 0.14 -5.01
CA GLU A 113 -8.63 0.73 -6.34
C GLU A 113 -8.49 -0.30 -7.48
N GLY A 114 -7.59 -1.27 -7.33
CA GLY A 114 -7.36 -2.32 -8.33
C GLY A 114 -8.59 -3.14 -8.69
N LEU A 115 -9.61 -3.22 -7.81
CA LEU A 115 -10.89 -3.89 -8.07
C LEU A 115 -11.61 -3.30 -9.28
N VAL A 116 -11.51 -1.98 -9.48
CA VAL A 116 -12.20 -1.27 -10.58
C VAL A 116 -11.73 -1.75 -11.96
N ASN A 117 -10.46 -2.10 -12.07
CA ASN A 117 -9.84 -2.48 -13.34
C ASN A 117 -9.60 -3.99 -13.47
N HIS A 118 -10.02 -4.76 -12.47
CA HIS A 118 -9.77 -6.19 -12.45
C HIS A 118 -10.58 -6.89 -13.54
N ASP A 119 -9.90 -7.78 -14.30
CA ASP A 119 -10.48 -8.57 -15.40
C ASP A 119 -11.15 -7.73 -16.51
N ARG A 120 -10.56 -6.59 -16.87
CA ARG A 120 -10.99 -5.87 -18.07
C ARG A 120 -10.78 -6.72 -19.30
N GLU A 121 -11.83 -6.87 -20.11
CA GLU A 121 -11.78 -7.64 -21.36
C GLU A 121 -11.23 -6.80 -22.51
N LYS A 122 -11.58 -5.50 -22.54
CA LYS A 122 -11.14 -4.56 -23.58
C LYS A 122 -10.48 -3.34 -22.99
N SER A 123 -9.54 -2.77 -23.70
CA SER A 123 -8.82 -1.55 -23.30
C SER A 123 -9.73 -0.32 -23.11
N GLY A 124 -10.94 -0.33 -23.67
CA GLY A 124 -11.95 0.76 -23.56
C GLY A 124 -12.99 0.59 -22.46
N ASP A 125 -13.00 -0.53 -21.76
CA ASP A 125 -14.00 -0.76 -20.71
C ASP A 125 -13.75 0.20 -19.54
N LYS A 126 -14.82 0.85 -19.06
CA LYS A 126 -14.73 1.79 -17.92
C LYS A 126 -14.42 1.06 -16.62
N ILE A 127 -14.96 -0.15 -16.44
CA ILE A 127 -14.79 -1.01 -15.26
C ILE A 127 -14.49 -2.44 -15.69
N GLY A 128 -13.83 -3.20 -14.83
CA GLY A 128 -13.56 -4.62 -15.05
C GLY A 128 -14.73 -5.52 -14.72
N ARG A 129 -14.72 -6.74 -15.24
CA ARG A 129 -15.77 -7.74 -15.06
C ARG A 129 -16.10 -8.00 -13.58
N THR A 130 -15.07 -8.06 -12.73
CA THR A 130 -15.26 -8.33 -11.28
C THR A 130 -16.13 -7.28 -10.60
N LEU A 131 -15.86 -5.98 -10.81
CA LEU A 131 -16.70 -4.93 -10.22
C LEU A 131 -18.10 -4.94 -10.83
N THR A 132 -18.23 -5.16 -12.16
CA THR A 132 -19.52 -5.29 -12.83
C THR A 132 -20.37 -6.38 -12.17
N THR A 133 -19.81 -7.58 -11.98
CA THR A 133 -20.51 -8.70 -11.34
C THR A 133 -20.94 -8.34 -9.91
N ILE A 134 -20.08 -7.71 -9.12
CA ILE A 134 -20.43 -7.26 -7.75
C ILE A 134 -21.65 -6.34 -7.78
N LEU A 135 -21.65 -5.35 -8.68
CA LEU A 135 -22.75 -4.38 -8.80
C LEU A 135 -24.06 -5.05 -9.25
N GLU A 136 -24.01 -5.97 -10.21
CA GLU A 136 -25.16 -6.74 -10.68
C GLU A 136 -25.79 -7.59 -9.58
N HIS A 137 -24.97 -8.27 -8.76
CA HIS A 137 -25.44 -9.06 -7.62
C HIS A 137 -26.12 -8.18 -6.56
N LEU A 138 -25.53 -7.02 -6.24
CA LEU A 138 -26.11 -6.08 -5.28
C LEU A 138 -27.43 -5.46 -5.79
N ASP A 139 -27.52 -5.13 -7.08
CA ASP A 139 -28.74 -4.63 -7.72
C ASP A 139 -29.84 -5.71 -7.74
N ALA A 140 -29.49 -6.96 -8.04
CA ALA A 140 -30.41 -8.11 -8.01
C ALA A 140 -31.01 -8.34 -6.60
N LEU A 141 -30.31 -7.94 -5.53
CA LEU A 141 -30.86 -7.94 -4.17
C LEU A 141 -31.78 -6.74 -3.89
N GLY A 142 -32.02 -5.86 -4.87
CA GLY A 142 -32.90 -4.71 -4.81
C GLY A 142 -32.29 -3.47 -4.13
N TYR A 143 -30.95 -3.36 -4.07
CA TYR A 143 -30.28 -2.16 -3.58
C TYR A 143 -30.05 -1.14 -4.70
N LYS A 144 -30.18 0.14 -4.37
CA LYS A 144 -29.73 1.26 -5.21
C LYS A 144 -28.27 1.52 -4.87
N VAL A 145 -27.36 1.12 -5.78
CA VAL A 145 -25.94 1.04 -5.52
C VAL A 145 -25.18 2.17 -6.21
N SER A 146 -24.38 2.89 -5.47
CA SER A 146 -23.39 3.85 -5.99
C SER A 146 -21.99 3.41 -5.61
N TRP A 147 -21.03 3.72 -6.47
CA TRP A 147 -19.62 3.46 -6.18
C TRP A 147 -18.72 4.58 -6.68
N LYS A 148 -17.59 4.80 -6.00
CA LYS A 148 -16.57 5.78 -6.40
C LYS A 148 -15.21 5.43 -5.84
N VAL A 149 -14.15 5.75 -6.61
CA VAL A 149 -12.79 5.78 -6.10
C VAL A 149 -12.54 7.13 -5.45
N LEU A 150 -12.22 7.10 -4.15
CA LEU A 150 -11.90 8.30 -3.38
C LEU A 150 -10.45 8.23 -2.90
N ASN A 151 -9.80 9.40 -2.82
CA ASN A 151 -8.43 9.51 -2.33
C ASN A 151 -8.45 10.18 -0.95
N ALA A 152 -7.87 9.51 0.02
CA ALA A 152 -7.84 9.94 1.43
C ALA A 152 -7.28 11.34 1.65
N LYS A 153 -6.33 11.78 0.83
CA LYS A 153 -5.69 13.11 0.93
C LYS A 153 -6.67 14.30 0.85
N TYR A 154 -7.87 14.09 0.36
CA TYR A 154 -8.91 15.12 0.28
C TYR A 154 -9.84 15.14 1.48
N PHE A 155 -9.60 14.28 2.48
CA PHE A 155 -10.49 14.08 3.64
C PHE A 155 -9.79 14.35 4.97
N GLY A 156 -8.78 15.24 4.99
CA GLY A 156 -8.13 15.68 6.22
C GLY A 156 -7.12 14.68 6.81
N VAL A 157 -6.60 13.75 5.98
CA VAL A 157 -5.45 12.91 6.37
C VAL A 157 -4.34 13.04 5.35
N PRO A 158 -3.08 13.24 5.77
CA PRO A 158 -1.96 13.49 4.86
C PRO A 158 -1.42 12.17 4.27
N GLN A 159 -2.29 11.43 3.56
CA GLN A 159 -1.93 10.17 2.93
C GLN A 159 -2.55 10.06 1.54
N GLU A 160 -1.74 9.74 0.54
CA GLU A 160 -2.25 9.35 -0.77
C GLU A 160 -2.69 7.89 -0.74
N ARG A 161 -3.99 7.65 -0.50
CA ARG A 161 -4.59 6.31 -0.47
C ARG A 161 -5.90 6.30 -1.23
N LYS A 162 -5.90 5.66 -2.39
CA LYS A 162 -7.09 5.49 -3.22
C LYS A 162 -7.76 4.16 -2.91
N ARG A 163 -9.07 4.21 -2.68
CA ARG A 163 -9.92 3.04 -2.44
C ARG A 163 -11.25 3.19 -3.17
N VAL A 164 -11.83 2.09 -3.58
CA VAL A 164 -13.20 2.05 -4.10
C VAL A 164 -14.15 1.85 -2.92
N TYR A 165 -15.15 2.71 -2.86
CA TYR A 165 -16.25 2.63 -1.92
C TYR A 165 -17.51 2.26 -2.70
N ILE A 166 -18.22 1.23 -2.24
CA ILE A 166 -19.47 0.74 -2.83
C ILE A 166 -20.51 0.85 -1.73
N VAL A 167 -21.50 1.70 -1.94
CA VAL A 167 -22.55 1.95 -0.94
C VAL A 167 -23.92 1.75 -1.56
N GLY A 168 -24.87 1.29 -0.79
CA GLY A 168 -26.21 1.05 -1.28
C GLY A 168 -27.28 1.18 -0.22
N THR A 169 -28.49 1.56 -0.64
CA THR A 169 -29.69 1.58 0.18
C THR A 169 -30.85 0.91 -0.54
N LYS A 170 -31.93 0.56 0.19
CA LYS A 170 -33.16 0.03 -0.38
C LYS A 170 -34.02 1.10 -1.07
N LYS A 171 -33.75 2.37 -0.87
CA LYS A 171 -34.65 3.47 -1.26
C LYS A 171 -34.14 4.28 -2.44
N ASP A 172 -32.92 4.77 -2.39
CA ASP A 172 -32.37 5.70 -3.38
C ASP A 172 -30.87 5.48 -3.57
N TYR A 173 -30.29 6.05 -4.62
CA TYR A 173 -28.87 6.00 -4.92
C TYR A 173 -28.10 7.00 -4.04
N PRO A 174 -27.15 6.56 -3.18
CA PRO A 174 -26.31 7.48 -2.44
C PRO A 174 -25.43 8.35 -3.38
N ASN A 175 -25.43 9.68 -3.17
CA ASN A 175 -24.66 10.60 -4.02
C ASN A 175 -23.22 10.70 -3.50
N LEU A 176 -22.28 10.10 -4.22
CA LEU A 176 -20.84 10.14 -3.90
C LEU A 176 -20.08 11.28 -4.60
N ASP A 177 -20.78 12.32 -5.07
CA ASP A 177 -20.17 13.50 -5.68
C ASP A 177 -20.02 14.65 -4.67
N LYS A 178 -19.11 15.58 -4.99
CA LYS A 178 -18.94 16.85 -4.29
C LYS A 178 -18.68 16.71 -2.78
N PHE A 179 -17.66 15.93 -2.42
CA PHE A 179 -17.15 15.96 -1.07
C PHE A 179 -16.38 17.26 -0.79
N HIS A 180 -16.48 17.76 0.43
CA HIS A 180 -15.65 18.87 0.88
C HIS A 180 -14.20 18.40 1.00
N HIS A 181 -13.27 19.16 0.40
CA HIS A 181 -11.84 18.85 0.49
C HIS A 181 -11.23 19.54 1.70
N ILE A 182 -10.47 18.79 2.46
CA ILE A 182 -9.71 19.25 3.62
C ILE A 182 -8.25 18.92 3.35
N ASP A 183 -7.44 19.94 3.13
CA ASP A 183 -6.00 19.80 2.93
C ASP A 183 -5.27 19.66 4.27
N CYS A 184 -4.23 18.88 4.29
CA CYS A 184 -3.36 18.67 5.44
C CYS A 184 -1.98 18.20 4.98
N SER A 185 -1.00 18.30 5.86
CA SER A 185 0.37 17.86 5.64
C SER A 185 0.80 16.84 6.69
N LEU A 186 1.90 16.14 6.43
CA LEU A 186 2.41 15.14 7.36
C LEU A 186 2.76 15.77 8.71
N SER A 187 3.22 17.04 8.73
CA SER A 187 3.53 17.77 9.97
C SER A 187 2.36 17.89 10.94
N ASP A 188 1.11 17.77 10.45
CA ASP A 188 -0.10 17.91 11.27
C ASP A 188 -0.36 16.66 12.14
N VAL A 189 0.27 15.55 11.81
CA VAL A 189 0.08 14.26 12.51
C VAL A 189 1.33 13.76 13.22
N LEU A 190 2.53 14.33 12.91
CA LEU A 190 3.79 13.90 13.51
C LEU A 190 3.92 14.31 14.97
N GLU A 191 4.42 13.40 15.78
CA GLU A 191 4.91 13.66 17.13
C GLU A 191 6.28 14.35 17.06
N LYS A 192 6.67 15.06 18.11
CA LYS A 192 7.93 15.80 18.17
C LYS A 192 8.74 15.40 19.39
N GLY A 193 10.06 15.42 19.25
CA GLY A 193 10.98 15.11 20.36
C GLY A 193 11.05 13.62 20.68
N MET A 194 10.68 12.77 19.73
CA MET A 194 10.80 11.32 19.84
C MET A 194 12.25 10.89 19.58
N ALA A 195 12.64 9.74 20.16
CA ALA A 195 13.97 9.20 19.95
C ALA A 195 14.22 8.87 18.46
N THR A 196 15.32 9.35 17.93
CA THR A 196 15.77 9.05 16.56
C THR A 196 16.46 7.69 16.49
N THR A 197 16.45 7.08 15.32
CA THR A 197 17.07 5.78 15.10
C THR A 197 18.59 5.96 14.95
N ASP A 198 19.36 5.35 15.84
CA ASP A 198 20.82 5.33 15.80
C ASP A 198 21.31 3.95 15.35
N SER A 199 21.40 3.74 14.04
CA SER A 199 21.97 2.55 13.42
C SER A 199 23.20 2.90 12.57
N LYS A 200 23.97 1.89 12.18
CA LYS A 200 25.06 2.11 11.21
C LYS A 200 24.54 2.75 9.91
N PHE A 201 23.33 2.36 9.47
CA PHE A 201 22.74 2.87 8.24
C PHE A 201 22.36 4.34 8.37
N THR A 202 21.65 4.72 9.44
CA THR A 202 21.21 6.10 9.66
C THR A 202 22.38 7.02 9.91
N ARG A 203 23.43 6.57 10.62
CA ARG A 203 24.68 7.34 10.78
C ARG A 203 25.34 7.64 9.44
N LEU A 204 25.58 6.62 8.61
CA LEU A 204 26.16 6.81 7.28
C LEU A 204 25.30 7.73 6.39
N LEU A 205 23.98 7.60 6.48
CA LEU A 205 23.08 8.46 5.72
C LEU A 205 23.23 9.93 6.15
N LEU A 206 23.29 10.21 7.45
CA LEU A 206 23.42 11.57 8.01
C LEU A 206 24.85 12.13 7.96
N GLU A 207 25.87 11.30 7.75
CA GLU A 207 27.23 11.75 7.42
C GLU A 207 27.33 12.35 6.01
N HIS A 208 26.48 11.87 5.06
CA HIS A 208 26.52 12.30 3.66
C HIS A 208 25.44 13.31 3.29
N TYR A 209 24.35 13.38 4.05
CA TYR A 209 23.18 14.22 3.76
C TYR A 209 22.65 14.88 5.02
N THR A 210 22.23 16.12 4.92
CA THR A 210 21.37 16.73 5.95
C THR A 210 19.98 16.09 5.94
N VAL A 211 19.23 16.26 7.01
CA VAL A 211 17.87 15.69 7.12
C VAL A 211 16.98 16.25 6.00
N GLU A 212 17.09 17.54 5.69
CA GLU A 212 16.31 18.23 4.66
C GLU A 212 16.65 17.73 3.24
N GLU A 213 17.91 17.40 2.99
CA GLU A 213 18.33 16.83 1.70
C GLU A 213 17.75 15.43 1.45
N LEU A 214 17.34 14.74 2.51
CA LEU A 214 16.72 13.40 2.42
C LEU A 214 15.23 13.45 2.07
N PHE A 215 14.56 14.59 2.23
CA PHE A 215 13.12 14.70 2.05
C PHE A 215 12.67 14.26 0.65
N GLY A 216 11.72 13.34 0.63
CA GLY A 216 11.13 12.80 -0.59
C GLY A 216 12.03 11.87 -1.40
N LYS A 217 13.32 11.73 -1.04
CA LYS A 217 14.24 10.83 -1.75
C LYS A 217 13.97 9.37 -1.43
N SER A 218 14.11 8.54 -2.45
CA SER A 218 14.04 7.07 -2.30
C SER A 218 15.45 6.51 -2.16
N ILE A 219 15.67 5.67 -1.17
CA ILE A 219 16.96 5.01 -0.92
C ILE A 219 16.85 3.58 -1.45
N LYS A 220 17.50 3.30 -2.57
CA LYS A 220 17.41 1.99 -3.24
C LYS A 220 18.39 1.83 -4.39
N ASP A 221 18.93 0.64 -4.57
CA ASP A 221 19.72 0.24 -5.75
C ASP A 221 18.85 -0.34 -6.87
N LYS A 222 17.73 0.31 -7.16
CA LYS A 222 16.79 -0.13 -8.18
C LYS A 222 16.29 1.07 -8.98
N ARG A 223 16.66 1.14 -10.26
CA ARG A 223 16.38 2.25 -11.18
C ARG A 223 17.14 3.53 -10.82
N GLY A 224 17.87 4.08 -11.76
CA GLY A 224 18.46 5.41 -11.66
C GLY A 224 17.38 6.51 -11.61
N GLY A 225 17.72 7.67 -11.11
CA GLY A 225 16.86 8.86 -11.06
C GLY A 225 17.41 9.91 -10.10
N LYS A 226 17.16 11.18 -10.38
CA LYS A 226 17.66 12.32 -9.59
C LYS A 226 17.22 12.31 -8.12
N ASN A 227 16.12 11.62 -7.80
CA ASN A 227 15.56 11.53 -6.46
C ASN A 227 15.89 10.21 -5.75
N ASN A 228 16.85 9.45 -6.25
CA ASN A 228 17.31 8.23 -5.60
C ASN A 228 18.66 8.44 -4.94
N ILE A 229 18.83 7.88 -3.77
CA ILE A 229 20.10 7.67 -3.09
C ILE A 229 20.43 6.18 -3.23
N HIS A 230 21.62 5.88 -3.66
CA HIS A 230 22.10 4.51 -3.84
C HIS A 230 23.07 4.12 -2.73
N SER A 231 23.33 2.83 -2.56
CA SER A 231 24.26 2.31 -1.56
C SER A 231 25.67 2.88 -1.66
N TRP A 232 26.10 3.23 -2.86
CA TRP A 232 27.40 3.86 -3.11
C TRP A 232 27.44 5.35 -2.81
N ASP A 233 26.29 6.04 -2.79
CA ASP A 233 26.23 7.46 -2.42
C ASP A 233 26.53 7.65 -0.93
N ILE A 234 26.14 6.68 -0.10
CA ILE A 234 26.39 6.64 1.36
C ILE A 234 27.49 5.65 1.76
N GLU A 235 28.21 5.10 0.81
CA GLU A 235 29.39 4.26 0.99
C GLU A 235 29.21 3.05 1.94
N ILE A 236 27.99 2.48 2.00
CA ILE A 236 27.63 1.43 2.97
C ILE A 236 28.46 0.14 2.85
N LYS A 237 29.03 -0.12 1.65
CA LYS A 237 29.91 -1.27 1.38
C LYS A 237 31.38 -0.89 1.26
N GLY A 238 31.73 0.32 1.65
CA GLY A 238 33.07 0.91 1.57
C GLY A 238 33.12 2.13 0.66
N SER A 239 34.21 2.91 0.80
CA SER A 239 34.39 4.17 0.08
C SER A 239 34.41 4.00 -1.43
N VAL A 240 33.87 4.98 -2.14
CA VAL A 240 33.73 4.99 -3.60
C VAL A 240 34.18 6.33 -4.15
N SER A 241 35.11 6.34 -5.10
CA SER A 241 35.60 7.59 -5.70
C SER A 241 34.46 8.29 -6.49
N LYS A 242 34.69 9.56 -6.80
CA LYS A 242 33.73 10.34 -7.61
C LYS A 242 33.52 9.71 -8.98
N GLU A 243 34.60 9.25 -9.61
CA GLU A 243 34.56 8.58 -10.92
C GLU A 243 33.81 7.25 -10.85
N GLN A 244 34.00 6.49 -9.77
CA GLN A 244 33.27 5.25 -9.55
C GLN A 244 31.78 5.51 -9.30
N LYS A 245 31.39 6.54 -8.56
CA LYS A 245 29.97 6.95 -8.38
C LYS A 245 29.35 7.33 -9.72
N GLU A 246 30.07 8.07 -10.56
CA GLU A 246 29.61 8.43 -11.90
C GLU A 246 29.41 7.20 -12.78
N LEU A 247 30.41 6.30 -12.84
CA LEU A 247 30.32 5.02 -13.56
C LEU A 247 29.11 4.21 -13.12
N LEU A 248 28.88 4.01 -11.82
CA LEU A 248 27.74 3.26 -11.28
C LEU A 248 26.42 3.89 -11.67
N ASN A 249 26.29 5.21 -11.61
CA ASN A 249 25.08 5.93 -11.99
C ASN A 249 24.75 5.79 -13.48
N ILE A 250 25.78 5.84 -14.34
CA ILE A 250 25.63 5.61 -15.80
C ILE A 250 25.25 4.13 -16.04
N MET A 251 25.97 3.19 -15.45
CA MET A 251 25.70 1.75 -15.57
C MET A 251 24.29 1.39 -15.10
N MET A 252 23.76 2.05 -14.05
CA MET A 252 22.38 1.81 -13.54
C MET A 252 21.33 2.04 -14.63
N THR A 253 21.57 2.96 -15.55
CA THR A 253 20.70 3.28 -16.68
C THR A 253 21.02 2.46 -17.92
N GLU A 254 22.32 2.39 -18.29
CA GLU A 254 22.77 1.74 -19.53
C GLU A 254 22.42 0.24 -19.56
N ARG A 255 22.69 -0.50 -18.48
CA ARG A 255 22.42 -1.95 -18.39
C ARG A 255 20.96 -2.34 -18.65
N ARG A 256 20.03 -1.38 -18.73
CA ARG A 256 18.60 -1.60 -18.99
C ARG A 256 18.19 -1.36 -20.43
N LYS A 257 19.08 -0.86 -21.27
CA LYS A 257 18.80 -0.61 -22.68
C LYS A 257 18.66 -1.93 -23.44
N LYS A 258 17.65 -2.03 -24.31
CA LYS A 258 17.36 -3.23 -25.09
C LYS A 258 18.49 -3.62 -26.05
N LYS A 259 19.24 -2.64 -26.56
CA LYS A 259 20.36 -2.86 -27.50
C LYS A 259 21.34 -3.94 -27.04
N TRP A 260 21.59 -4.03 -25.70
CA TRP A 260 22.52 -5.01 -25.15
C TRP A 260 22.00 -6.45 -25.20
N ALA A 261 20.68 -6.65 -25.11
CA ALA A 261 20.07 -7.97 -25.30
C ALA A 261 20.04 -8.36 -26.79
N GLU A 262 19.78 -7.39 -27.67
CA GLU A 262 19.78 -7.56 -29.11
C GLU A 262 21.17 -7.97 -29.62
N GLU A 263 22.25 -7.38 -29.06
CA GLU A 263 23.63 -7.72 -29.40
C GLU A 263 23.98 -9.19 -29.06
N TYR A 264 23.40 -9.74 -28.03
CA TYR A 264 23.56 -11.14 -27.63
C TYR A 264 22.51 -12.09 -28.26
N GLY A 265 21.55 -11.57 -29.01
CA GLY A 265 20.46 -12.38 -29.57
C GLY A 265 19.60 -13.07 -28.50
N ILE A 266 19.38 -12.41 -27.35
CA ILE A 266 18.59 -12.94 -26.26
C ILE A 266 17.40 -12.04 -25.93
N ASP A 267 16.41 -12.59 -25.22
CA ASP A 267 15.29 -11.81 -24.71
C ASP A 267 15.77 -10.75 -23.72
N TRP A 268 15.32 -9.52 -23.91
CA TRP A 268 15.62 -8.43 -23.00
C TRP A 268 15.29 -8.76 -21.53
N MET A 269 16.20 -8.36 -20.64
CA MET A 269 16.03 -8.45 -19.18
C MET A 269 16.32 -7.10 -18.51
N ASP A 270 15.67 -6.83 -17.40
CA ASP A 270 15.91 -5.62 -16.60
C ASP A 270 17.28 -5.74 -15.90
N GLY A 271 18.29 -5.17 -16.50
CA GLY A 271 19.67 -5.15 -16.00
C GLY A 271 20.55 -6.24 -16.60
N MET A 272 20.99 -6.01 -17.81
CA MET A 272 21.99 -6.85 -18.50
C MET A 272 23.38 -6.69 -17.85
N PRO A 273 24.15 -7.77 -17.68
CA PRO A 273 25.60 -7.66 -17.46
C PRO A 273 26.26 -7.10 -18.71
N LEU A 274 27.22 -6.21 -18.53
CA LEU A 274 27.93 -5.51 -19.61
C LEU A 274 29.41 -5.89 -19.63
N THR A 275 29.97 -6.18 -20.80
CA THR A 275 31.42 -6.38 -20.93
C THR A 275 32.19 -5.06 -20.79
N ILE A 276 33.50 -5.14 -20.64
CA ILE A 276 34.35 -3.95 -20.55
C ILE A 276 34.22 -3.10 -21.82
N GLU A 277 34.16 -3.73 -23.00
CA GLU A 277 34.02 -3.07 -24.28
C GLU A 277 32.67 -2.32 -24.39
N MET A 278 31.60 -2.94 -23.92
CA MET A 278 30.29 -2.29 -23.83
C MET A 278 30.34 -1.09 -22.89
N ILE A 279 31.00 -1.21 -21.73
CA ILE A 279 31.13 -0.11 -20.77
C ILE A 279 31.98 1.01 -21.37
N ARG A 280 33.10 0.71 -22.03
CA ARG A 280 33.94 1.70 -22.73
C ARG A 280 33.18 2.50 -23.78
N SER A 281 32.13 1.93 -24.39
CA SER A 281 31.34 2.64 -25.40
C SER A 281 30.55 3.84 -24.84
N PHE A 282 30.38 3.95 -23.53
CA PHE A 282 29.65 5.04 -22.88
C PHE A 282 30.39 5.67 -21.68
N TYR A 283 31.45 5.03 -21.21
CA TYR A 283 32.33 5.55 -20.15
C TYR A 283 33.77 5.08 -20.44
N ASP A 284 34.55 5.97 -21.02
CA ASP A 284 35.96 5.68 -21.37
C ASP A 284 36.89 6.30 -20.33
N ALA A 285 37.56 5.43 -19.57
CA ALA A 285 38.56 5.81 -18.58
C ALA A 285 39.78 4.86 -18.66
N SER A 286 40.98 5.38 -18.51
CA SER A 286 42.20 4.59 -18.60
C SER A 286 42.29 3.50 -17.52
N ASN A 287 41.72 3.76 -16.33
CA ASN A 287 41.72 2.87 -15.17
C ASN A 287 40.36 2.15 -14.98
N LEU A 288 39.54 2.02 -16.06
CA LEU A 288 38.20 1.43 -15.97
C LEU A 288 38.21 0.03 -15.36
N GLU A 289 39.14 -0.82 -15.75
CA GLU A 289 39.24 -2.20 -15.26
C GLU A 289 39.53 -2.24 -13.76
N GLU A 290 40.48 -1.42 -13.29
CA GLU A 290 40.80 -1.31 -11.85
C GLU A 290 39.61 -0.83 -11.03
N MET A 291 38.86 0.16 -11.55
CA MET A 291 37.65 0.65 -10.89
C MET A 291 36.57 -0.45 -10.80
N LEU A 292 36.35 -1.22 -11.88
CA LEU A 292 35.38 -2.30 -11.89
C LEU A 292 35.76 -3.43 -10.93
N GLU A 293 37.03 -3.83 -10.85
CA GLU A 293 37.49 -4.86 -9.93
C GLU A 293 37.35 -4.41 -8.46
N ASP A 294 37.71 -3.18 -8.13
CA ASP A 294 37.51 -2.62 -6.79
C ASP A 294 36.01 -2.59 -6.43
N LEU A 295 35.14 -2.20 -7.37
CA LEU A 295 33.69 -2.25 -7.17
C LEU A 295 33.12 -3.67 -7.02
N VAL A 296 33.77 -4.67 -7.64
CA VAL A 296 33.42 -6.10 -7.45
C VAL A 296 33.85 -6.56 -6.05
N GLU A 297 35.06 -6.21 -5.60
CA GLU A 297 35.54 -6.54 -4.24
C GLU A 297 34.61 -5.94 -3.18
N LYS A 298 34.20 -4.69 -3.33
CA LYS A 298 33.23 -3.98 -2.46
C LYS A 298 31.78 -4.44 -2.64
N LYS A 299 31.50 -5.35 -3.58
CA LYS A 299 30.17 -5.90 -3.86
C LYS A 299 29.13 -4.86 -4.31
N TYR A 300 29.54 -3.75 -4.89
CA TYR A 300 28.64 -2.84 -5.63
C TYR A 300 28.34 -3.38 -7.02
N VAL A 301 29.31 -4.06 -7.61
CA VAL A 301 29.21 -4.75 -8.90
C VAL A 301 29.48 -6.23 -8.70
N ARG A 302 28.98 -7.06 -9.57
CA ARG A 302 29.32 -8.50 -9.65
C ARG A 302 29.56 -8.89 -11.09
N LYS A 303 30.39 -9.92 -11.29
CA LYS A 303 30.54 -10.58 -12.57
C LYS A 303 29.46 -11.64 -12.71
N GLU A 304 28.71 -11.62 -13.79
CA GLU A 304 27.71 -12.65 -14.11
C GLU A 304 27.52 -12.82 -15.62
N TYR A 305 27.04 -13.98 -16.01
CA TYR A 305 26.66 -14.23 -17.41
C TYR A 305 25.26 -13.66 -17.70
N PRO A 306 24.98 -13.21 -18.94
CA PRO A 306 23.62 -12.89 -19.36
C PRO A 306 22.68 -14.08 -19.14
N LYS A 307 21.39 -13.81 -18.92
CA LYS A 307 20.40 -14.87 -18.66
C LYS A 307 19.52 -15.10 -19.86
N ARG A 308 19.46 -16.33 -20.33
CA ARG A 308 18.53 -16.77 -21.36
C ARG A 308 17.24 -17.32 -20.75
N LYS A 309 16.11 -17.10 -21.41
CA LYS A 309 14.83 -17.64 -20.98
C LYS A 309 14.72 -19.11 -21.41
N ILE A 310 14.53 -20.01 -20.43
CA ILE A 310 14.32 -21.44 -20.64
C ILE A 310 12.97 -21.80 -20.00
N GLY A 311 11.94 -21.96 -20.83
CA GLY A 311 10.56 -22.11 -20.35
C GLY A 311 10.08 -20.87 -19.56
N ASN A 312 9.68 -21.08 -18.32
CA ASN A 312 9.22 -19.98 -17.42
C ASN A 312 10.33 -19.42 -16.53
N ARG A 313 11.58 -19.89 -16.65
CA ARG A 313 12.71 -19.44 -15.81
C ARG A 313 13.78 -18.76 -16.66
N ARG A 314 14.63 -17.98 -16.00
CA ARG A 314 15.83 -17.39 -16.58
C ARG A 314 17.05 -18.00 -15.93
N GLU A 315 17.95 -18.56 -16.76
CA GLU A 315 19.19 -19.19 -16.32
C GLU A 315 20.39 -18.50 -16.97
N GLN A 316 21.51 -18.47 -16.25
CA GLN A 316 22.76 -17.91 -16.79
C GLN A 316 23.24 -18.74 -17.98
N ASP A 317 23.64 -18.08 -19.03
CA ASP A 317 24.18 -18.69 -20.26
C ASP A 317 25.67 -18.44 -20.34
N SER A 318 26.47 -19.42 -19.92
CA SER A 318 27.95 -19.36 -19.96
C SER A 318 28.55 -19.41 -21.36
N SER A 319 27.76 -19.62 -22.39
CA SER A 319 28.21 -19.49 -23.78
C SER A 319 28.34 -18.03 -24.22
N LEU A 320 27.75 -17.11 -23.49
CA LEU A 320 27.85 -15.66 -23.69
C LEU A 320 28.99 -15.04 -22.85
N PRO A 321 29.49 -13.85 -23.23
CA PRO A 321 30.56 -13.20 -22.48
C PRO A 321 30.16 -12.90 -21.04
N LEU A 322 31.12 -13.10 -20.12
CA LEU A 322 31.00 -12.66 -18.73
C LEU A 322 31.04 -11.13 -18.67
N GLY A 323 30.10 -10.53 -17.96
CA GLY A 323 29.98 -9.09 -17.86
C GLY A 323 29.83 -8.61 -16.41
N TYR A 324 29.97 -7.30 -16.23
CA TYR A 324 29.77 -6.60 -14.96
C TYR A 324 28.33 -6.13 -14.84
N ASN A 325 27.73 -6.39 -13.69
CA ASN A 325 26.38 -5.94 -13.41
C ASN A 325 26.29 -5.36 -12.00
N ILE A 326 25.51 -4.29 -11.85
CA ILE A 326 25.27 -3.70 -10.53
C ILE A 326 24.54 -4.72 -9.66
N VAL A 327 24.97 -4.86 -8.41
CA VAL A 327 24.27 -5.66 -7.40
C VAL A 327 23.00 -4.89 -7.02
N ALA A 328 22.04 -4.92 -7.92
CA ALA A 328 20.70 -4.38 -7.74
C ALA A 328 19.76 -5.49 -7.29
N GLY A 329 18.78 -5.18 -6.52
CA GLY A 329 17.75 -6.13 -6.16
C GLY A 329 17.37 -6.04 -4.69
N LYS A 330 16.65 -6.99 -4.17
CA LYS A 330 15.95 -7.11 -2.88
C LYS A 330 16.74 -6.77 -1.59
N MET A 331 17.74 -5.90 -1.67
CA MET A 331 18.27 -5.30 -0.45
C MET A 331 17.19 -4.37 0.07
N SER A 332 16.45 -4.83 1.07
CA SER A 332 15.65 -3.97 1.92
C SER A 332 16.63 -3.11 2.71
N PHE A 333 16.82 -1.87 2.29
CA PHE A 333 17.50 -0.92 3.15
C PHE A 333 16.63 -0.69 4.39
N GLU A 334 17.28 -0.44 5.51
CA GLU A 334 16.60 -0.09 6.76
C GLU A 334 15.69 1.12 6.54
N VAL A 335 16.16 2.11 5.80
CA VAL A 335 15.40 3.29 5.36
C VAL A 335 15.18 3.21 3.86
N SER A 336 13.95 3.15 3.41
CA SER A 336 13.60 3.19 1.98
C SER A 336 13.24 4.60 1.51
N LYS A 337 12.73 5.42 2.41
CA LYS A 337 12.35 6.81 2.14
C LYS A 337 12.27 7.63 3.43
N VAL A 338 12.76 8.86 3.40
CA VAL A 338 12.49 9.88 4.41
C VAL A 338 11.37 10.77 3.89
N LEU A 339 10.27 10.83 4.63
CA LEU A 339 9.09 11.59 4.24
C LEU A 339 9.31 13.08 4.50
N ASP A 340 8.84 13.93 3.60
CA ASP A 340 8.83 15.39 3.80
C ASP A 340 7.65 15.78 4.68
N PRO A 341 7.87 16.42 5.83
CA PRO A 341 6.79 16.87 6.71
C PRO A 341 5.78 17.83 6.06
N LYS A 342 6.19 18.55 5.01
CA LYS A 342 5.33 19.51 4.27
C LYS A 342 4.46 18.85 3.21
N GLU A 343 4.75 17.60 2.87
CA GLU A 343 4.05 16.82 1.87
C GLU A 343 3.09 15.81 2.52
N ILE A 344 2.52 14.95 1.71
CA ILE A 344 1.68 13.84 2.16
C ILE A 344 2.45 12.51 2.10
N ALA A 345 2.11 11.59 2.98
CA ALA A 345 2.64 10.22 2.95
C ALA A 345 2.13 9.46 1.70
N PRO A 346 2.94 8.56 1.12
CA PRO A 346 2.46 7.61 0.12
C PRO A 346 1.43 6.66 0.74
N THR A 347 0.79 5.83 -0.09
CA THR A 347 -0.05 4.73 0.43
C THR A 347 0.76 3.87 1.40
N LEU A 348 0.33 3.85 2.65
CA LEU A 348 0.92 2.99 3.68
C LEU A 348 0.48 1.55 3.47
N VAL A 349 1.44 0.66 3.27
CA VAL A 349 1.23 -0.79 3.15
C VAL A 349 2.05 -1.51 4.20
N ALA A 350 1.53 -2.63 4.71
CA ALA A 350 2.07 -3.33 5.87
C ALA A 350 3.59 -3.59 5.80
N MET A 351 4.09 -4.07 4.65
CA MET A 351 5.50 -4.45 4.48
C MET A 351 6.46 -3.26 4.29
N ASP A 352 5.96 -2.07 3.94
CA ASP A 352 6.79 -0.92 3.61
C ASP A 352 6.88 0.08 4.77
N MET A 353 5.90 0.06 5.70
CA MET A 353 5.82 1.06 6.79
C MET A 353 7.08 1.09 7.66
N GLN A 354 7.65 -0.06 7.96
CA GLN A 354 8.88 -0.17 8.77
C GLN A 354 10.10 0.51 8.12
N HIS A 355 10.06 0.79 6.82
CA HIS A 355 11.14 1.42 6.05
C HIS A 355 10.87 2.89 5.71
N LEU A 356 9.71 3.44 6.13
CA LEU A 356 9.38 4.85 5.99
C LEU A 356 9.79 5.60 7.25
N PHE A 357 10.63 6.59 7.06
CA PHE A 357 11.17 7.40 8.14
C PHE A 357 10.67 8.84 8.06
N VAL A 358 10.63 9.50 9.19
CA VAL A 358 10.29 10.91 9.35
C VAL A 358 11.41 11.63 10.10
N PRO A 359 11.59 12.95 9.87
CA PRO A 359 12.56 13.72 10.63
C PRO A 359 12.09 13.95 12.07
N ASP A 360 13.03 13.99 13.01
CA ASP A 360 12.81 14.49 14.37
C ASP A 360 14.11 15.16 14.86
N GLY A 361 14.07 16.47 15.08
CA GLY A 361 15.28 17.26 15.36
C GLY A 361 16.33 17.11 14.26
N ASN A 362 17.55 16.75 14.65
CA ASN A 362 18.68 16.56 13.74
C ASN A 362 18.82 15.11 13.22
N GLY A 363 17.82 14.26 13.45
CA GLY A 363 17.86 12.85 13.06
C GLY A 363 16.60 12.41 12.35
N ILE A 364 16.52 11.11 12.12
CA ILE A 364 15.36 10.46 11.49
C ILE A 364 14.93 9.25 12.32
N ARG A 365 13.64 8.92 12.25
CA ARG A 365 13.06 7.77 12.95
C ARG A 365 11.90 7.15 12.18
N GLN A 366 11.53 5.95 12.53
CA GLN A 366 10.29 5.32 12.04
C GLN A 366 9.06 6.10 12.52
N LEU A 367 7.95 5.94 11.81
CA LEU A 367 6.64 6.39 12.26
C LEU A 367 6.26 5.67 13.57
N THR A 368 5.71 6.39 14.53
CA THR A 368 5.10 5.76 15.70
C THR A 368 3.76 5.11 15.32
N LEU A 369 3.29 4.16 16.13
CA LEU A 369 1.96 3.59 15.91
C LEU A 369 0.85 4.64 16.06
N ARG A 370 1.05 5.66 16.90
CA ARG A 370 0.11 6.78 17.06
C ARG A 370 0.05 7.64 15.80
N GLU A 371 1.19 8.00 15.23
CA GLU A 371 1.26 8.70 13.94
C GLU A 371 0.61 7.87 12.82
N GLY A 372 0.87 6.56 12.84
CA GLY A 372 0.20 5.63 11.93
C GLY A 372 -1.33 5.71 12.05
N LEU A 373 -1.89 5.67 13.26
CA LEU A 373 -3.34 5.82 13.48
C LEU A 373 -3.87 7.18 12.99
N ARG A 374 -3.16 8.28 13.27
CA ARG A 374 -3.53 9.63 12.80
C ARG A 374 -3.54 9.72 11.27
N LEU A 375 -2.60 9.04 10.58
CA LEU A 375 -2.57 8.95 9.12
C LEU A 375 -3.77 8.21 8.52
N PHE A 376 -4.52 7.46 9.33
CA PHE A 376 -5.79 6.86 8.96
C PHE A 376 -7.01 7.57 9.59
N GLY A 377 -6.77 8.67 10.32
CA GLY A 377 -7.83 9.48 10.94
C GLY A 377 -8.49 8.85 12.16
N TYR A 378 -7.81 7.92 12.84
CA TYR A 378 -8.28 7.45 14.15
C TYR A 378 -8.04 8.53 15.21
N PRO A 379 -8.95 8.67 16.18
CA PRO A 379 -8.78 9.64 17.27
C PRO A 379 -7.65 9.21 18.22
N ASP A 380 -7.08 10.17 18.94
CA ASP A 380 -5.93 9.94 19.81
C ASP A 380 -6.23 9.04 21.02
N ASP A 381 -7.49 8.92 21.42
CA ASP A 381 -7.95 8.04 22.50
C ASP A 381 -8.17 6.58 22.02
N TYR A 382 -8.02 6.31 20.73
CA TYR A 382 -8.17 4.96 20.19
C TYR A 382 -7.07 4.04 20.74
N LYS A 383 -7.46 2.99 21.45
CA LYS A 383 -6.54 2.03 22.08
C LYS A 383 -5.91 1.13 21.04
N PHE A 384 -4.58 1.05 21.05
CA PHE A 384 -3.82 0.29 20.05
C PHE A 384 -2.55 -0.32 20.67
N ASP A 385 -2.73 -1.16 21.69
CA ASP A 385 -1.66 -1.84 22.40
C ASP A 385 -1.31 -3.16 21.71
N VAL A 386 -0.39 -3.07 20.75
CA VAL A 386 0.15 -4.16 19.94
C VAL A 386 1.66 -3.95 19.74
N THR A 387 2.37 -4.97 19.29
CA THR A 387 3.77 -4.81 18.88
C THR A 387 3.87 -3.92 17.64
N ILE A 388 5.06 -3.37 17.38
CA ILE A 388 5.28 -2.49 16.22
C ILE A 388 4.96 -3.20 14.89
N ASP A 389 5.36 -4.47 14.77
CA ASP A 389 5.14 -5.28 13.56
C ASP A 389 3.66 -5.60 13.36
N GLU A 390 2.96 -6.02 14.40
CA GLU A 390 1.50 -6.21 14.38
C GLU A 390 0.79 -4.90 14.02
N GLY A 391 1.25 -3.78 14.59
CA GLY A 391 0.69 -2.46 14.34
C GLY A 391 0.84 -2.02 12.89
N TYR A 392 2.01 -2.18 12.30
CA TYR A 392 2.21 -1.84 10.88
C TYR A 392 1.41 -2.75 9.95
N ASP A 393 1.28 -4.03 10.26
CA ASP A 393 0.43 -4.93 9.49
C ASP A 393 -1.05 -4.53 9.58
N LEU A 394 -1.54 -4.19 10.77
CA LEU A 394 -2.92 -3.72 10.96
C LEU A 394 -3.18 -2.39 10.26
N LEU A 395 -2.28 -1.43 10.39
CA LEU A 395 -2.39 -0.12 9.73
C LEU A 395 -2.36 -0.24 8.21
N GLY A 396 -1.48 -1.06 7.64
CA GLY A 396 -1.44 -1.29 6.20
C GLY A 396 -2.75 -1.85 5.61
N ASN A 397 -3.48 -2.60 6.42
CA ASN A 397 -4.74 -3.27 6.04
C ASN A 397 -6.00 -2.52 6.48
N THR A 398 -5.88 -1.39 7.21
CA THR A 398 -7.04 -0.63 7.65
C THR A 398 -7.54 0.37 6.62
N VAL A 399 -8.69 0.97 6.90
CA VAL A 399 -9.36 1.99 6.10
C VAL A 399 -9.17 3.38 6.69
N VAL A 400 -9.38 4.43 5.89
CA VAL A 400 -9.32 5.82 6.35
C VAL A 400 -10.67 6.23 6.92
N VAL A 401 -10.70 6.47 8.23
CA VAL A 401 -11.91 6.77 9.01
C VAL A 401 -12.68 8.00 8.47
N PRO A 402 -12.05 9.15 8.15
CA PRO A 402 -12.77 10.29 7.60
C PRO A 402 -13.44 10.04 6.24
N VAL A 403 -12.86 9.20 5.39
CA VAL A 403 -13.51 8.84 4.11
C VAL A 403 -14.73 7.98 4.36
N ILE A 404 -14.62 6.99 5.27
CA ILE A 404 -15.78 6.17 5.66
C ILE A 404 -16.89 7.05 6.25
N LYS A 405 -16.53 8.00 7.13
CA LYS A 405 -17.49 8.96 7.68
C LYS A 405 -18.24 9.67 6.54
N ALA A 406 -17.52 10.29 5.62
CA ALA A 406 -18.10 11.06 4.52
C ALA A 406 -19.00 10.23 3.58
N VAL A 407 -18.63 8.98 3.27
CA VAL A 407 -19.49 8.10 2.45
C VAL A 407 -20.70 7.58 3.24
N SER A 408 -20.55 7.39 4.55
CA SER A 408 -21.65 6.98 5.43
C SER A 408 -22.71 8.08 5.57
N GLU A 409 -22.33 9.34 5.66
CA GLU A 409 -23.25 10.49 5.65
C GLU A 409 -24.17 10.44 4.43
N ARG A 410 -23.66 10.08 3.24
CA ARG A 410 -24.48 9.96 2.02
C ARG A 410 -25.54 8.85 2.09
N VAL A 411 -25.26 7.81 2.86
CA VAL A 411 -26.23 6.72 3.12
C VAL A 411 -27.22 7.16 4.18
N LEU A 412 -26.76 7.83 5.22
CA LEU A 412 -27.59 8.33 6.33
C LEU A 412 -28.53 9.45 5.87
N ASP A 413 -28.13 10.34 4.95
CA ASP A 413 -29.01 11.35 4.35
C ASP A 413 -30.28 10.76 3.74
N ILE A 414 -30.17 9.54 3.18
CA ILE A 414 -31.34 8.83 2.60
C ILE A 414 -32.17 8.20 3.72
N TYR A 415 -31.51 7.61 4.72
CA TYR A 415 -32.14 6.97 5.86
C TYR A 415 -32.98 7.98 6.67
N GLU A 416 -32.42 9.14 6.96
CA GLU A 416 -33.09 10.22 7.68
C GLU A 416 -34.37 10.68 6.96
N ARG A 417 -34.26 10.99 5.65
CA ARG A 417 -35.40 11.40 4.83
C ARG A 417 -36.51 10.32 4.74
N ASP A 418 -36.16 9.05 4.92
CA ASP A 418 -37.15 7.96 4.92
C ASP A 418 -37.81 7.78 6.30
N CYS A 419 -37.08 8.08 7.38
CA CYS A 419 -37.63 8.07 8.76
C CYS A 419 -38.57 9.23 9.05
N GLU A 420 -38.42 10.38 8.35
CA GLU A 420 -39.26 11.56 8.48
C GLU A 420 -40.63 11.47 7.74
N LYS A 421 -40.78 10.43 6.90
CA LYS A 421 -42.03 10.16 6.15
C LYS A 421 -42.93 9.19 6.88
#